data_f5bb25d3b3e8a1071e97b8272b6dba15
#
_entry.id   f5bb25d3b3e8a1071e97b8272b6dba15
#
_cell.length_a   1.000
_cell.length_b   1.000
_cell.length_c   1.000
_cell.angle_alpha   90.00
_cell.angle_beta   90.00
_cell.angle_gamma   90.00
#
_symmetry.space_group_name_H-M   'P 1'
#
loop_
_entity.id
_entity.type
_entity.pdbx_description
1 polymer ?
#
loop_
_entity_poly.entity_id
_entity_poly.type
_entity_poly.pdbx_seq_one_letter_code
_entity_poly.pdbx_strand_id
1 'polypeptide(L)'
;FFSKDYRKEFNSIFNQKNICDDPTIYVNITSKEIPTDSPENCENWYVMINTCGDNGQNWDLEVKKLKKIVLEKLESILGESISPFIEEEKIFTPKIIEKRTKSHKGSLYGSSSNGLFSAFLRHPNFSRKIKNLYFCGGSVHPGGGIPLCLLSAKITTELINKN
;
A
#
# COMPACT_ATOMS: atom_id res chain seq x y z
N PHE A 1 12.96 -0.92 7.70
CA PHE A 1 13.37 -1.99 8.64
C PHE A 1 12.84 -3.31 8.12
N PHE A 2 13.72 -4.21 7.72
CA PHE A 2 13.32 -5.46 7.08
C PHE A 2 12.84 -6.53 8.09
N SER A 3 12.00 -7.43 7.61
CA SER A 3 11.72 -8.71 8.26
C SER A 3 13.02 -9.52 8.40
N LYS A 4 13.15 -10.31 9.46
CA LYS A 4 14.28 -11.25 9.66
C LYS A 4 14.27 -12.37 8.61
N ASP A 5 13.07 -12.75 8.15
CA ASP A 5 12.88 -13.73 7.09
C ASP A 5 11.88 -13.20 6.04
N TYR A 6 12.41 -12.52 5.03
CA TYR A 6 11.62 -11.94 3.96
C TYR A 6 10.85 -12.99 3.14
N ARG A 7 11.37 -14.21 3.01
CA ARG A 7 10.68 -15.30 2.29
C ARG A 7 9.44 -15.75 3.06
N LYS A 8 9.54 -15.83 4.39
CA LYS A 8 8.42 -16.14 5.26
C LYS A 8 7.34 -15.04 5.18
N GLU A 9 7.73 -13.77 5.22
CA GLU A 9 6.81 -12.63 5.05
C GLU A 9 6.08 -12.73 3.72
N PHE A 10 6.82 -12.91 2.62
CA PHE A 10 6.26 -13.05 1.28
C PHE A 10 5.28 -14.22 1.17
N ASN A 11 5.65 -15.38 1.68
CA ASN A 11 4.80 -16.57 1.69
C ASN A 11 3.51 -16.35 2.49
N SER A 12 3.60 -15.71 3.66
CA SER A 12 2.42 -15.38 4.49
C SER A 12 1.43 -14.50 3.73
N ILE A 13 1.91 -13.44 3.10
CA ILE A 13 1.07 -12.46 2.40
C ILE A 13 0.46 -13.05 1.12
N PHE A 14 1.26 -13.64 0.25
CA PHE A 14 0.84 -14.00 -1.10
C PHE A 14 0.27 -15.42 -1.22
N ASN A 15 0.78 -16.38 -0.48
CA ASN A 15 0.34 -17.78 -0.55
C ASN A 15 -0.69 -18.11 0.53
N GLN A 16 -0.39 -17.78 1.78
CA GLN A 16 -1.27 -18.09 2.90
C GLN A 16 -2.41 -17.08 3.08
N LYS A 17 -2.31 -15.90 2.43
CA LYS A 17 -3.27 -14.79 2.59
C LYS A 17 -3.42 -14.34 4.03
N ASN A 18 -2.31 -14.35 4.75
CA ASN A 18 -2.23 -14.06 6.17
C ASN A 18 -1.29 -12.88 6.43
N ILE A 19 -1.35 -12.33 7.63
CA ILE A 19 -0.47 -11.24 8.07
C ILE A 19 0.78 -11.86 8.70
N CYS A 20 1.95 -11.31 8.36
CA CYS A 20 3.22 -11.77 8.92
C CYS A 20 3.41 -11.25 10.35
N ASP A 21 3.92 -12.11 11.26
CA ASP A 21 4.22 -11.73 12.64
C ASP A 21 5.52 -10.92 12.79
N ASP A 22 6.36 -10.89 11.76
CA ASP A 22 7.56 -10.04 11.68
C ASP A 22 7.56 -9.29 10.34
N PRO A 23 6.73 -8.24 10.19
CA PRO A 23 6.61 -7.53 8.93
C PRO A 23 7.83 -6.62 8.67
N THR A 24 8.13 -6.41 7.40
CA THR A 24 8.95 -5.29 6.97
C THR A 24 8.22 -3.98 7.24
N ILE A 25 8.88 -3.05 7.94
CA ILE A 25 8.33 -1.74 8.28
C ILE A 25 9.00 -0.67 7.41
N TYR A 26 8.20 0.08 6.68
CA TYR A 26 8.60 1.30 6.00
C TYR A 26 8.22 2.50 6.87
N VAL A 27 9.16 3.41 7.06
CA VAL A 27 8.93 4.68 7.77
C VAL A 27 9.38 5.82 6.88
N ASN A 28 8.53 6.83 6.72
CA ASN A 28 8.86 8.08 6.06
C ASN A 28 8.44 9.25 6.97
N ILE A 29 9.36 10.18 7.19
CA ILE A 29 9.16 11.35 8.06
C ILE A 29 9.41 12.59 7.20
N THR A 30 8.36 13.09 6.55
CA THR A 30 8.50 14.20 5.59
C THR A 30 8.89 15.51 6.27
N SER A 31 8.53 15.72 7.53
CA SER A 31 8.92 16.90 8.30
C SER A 31 10.42 17.06 8.51
N LYS A 32 11.22 16.00 8.32
CA LYS A 32 12.69 16.10 8.33
C LYS A 32 13.23 16.89 7.12
N GLU A 33 12.53 16.86 5.99
CA GLU A 33 12.88 17.57 4.76
C GLU A 33 12.06 18.86 4.60
N ILE A 34 10.79 18.81 5.02
CA ILE A 34 9.82 19.90 4.88
C ILE A 34 9.25 20.20 6.28
N PRO A 35 9.85 21.14 7.06
CA PRO A 35 9.43 21.41 8.44
C PRO A 35 7.94 21.77 8.60
N THR A 36 7.31 22.32 7.57
CA THR A 36 5.89 22.70 7.59
C THR A 36 4.92 21.52 7.47
N ASP A 37 5.42 20.30 7.28
CA ASP A 37 4.58 19.10 7.21
C ASP A 37 4.13 18.60 8.59
N SER A 38 4.62 19.20 9.67
CA SER A 38 4.18 18.93 11.04
C SER A 38 4.10 20.23 11.86
N PRO A 39 3.37 20.26 12.99
CA PRO A 39 3.44 21.33 13.96
C PRO A 39 4.86 21.51 14.50
N GLU A 40 5.13 22.68 15.06
CA GLU A 40 6.43 22.97 15.68
C GLU A 40 6.74 21.96 16.81
N ASN A 41 7.98 21.47 16.85
CA ASN A 41 8.45 20.43 17.77
C ASN A 41 7.76 19.06 17.64
N CYS A 42 7.05 18.82 16.53
CA CYS A 42 6.44 17.54 16.21
C CYS A 42 7.04 16.94 14.94
N GLU A 43 6.76 15.67 14.70
CA GLU A 43 7.10 14.96 13.48
C GLU A 43 5.88 14.23 12.93
N ASN A 44 5.77 14.15 11.61
CA ASN A 44 4.76 13.33 10.94
C ASN A 44 5.40 12.01 10.48
N TRP A 45 4.97 10.92 11.06
CA TRP A 45 5.47 9.60 10.71
C TRP A 45 4.45 8.85 9.84
N TYR A 46 4.82 8.60 8.60
CA TYR A 46 4.10 7.66 7.74
C TYR A 46 4.72 6.27 7.91
N VAL A 47 4.02 5.39 8.62
CA VAL A 47 4.47 4.03 8.91
C VAL A 47 3.63 3.05 8.12
N MET A 48 4.26 2.19 7.36
CA MET A 48 3.59 1.20 6.51
C MET A 48 4.21 -0.19 6.68
N ILE A 49 3.34 -1.19 6.71
CA ILE A 49 3.70 -2.61 6.62
C ILE A 49 2.98 -3.26 5.44
N ASN A 50 3.57 -4.31 4.89
CA ASN A 50 2.90 -5.11 3.88
C ASN A 50 1.89 -6.06 4.53
N THR A 51 0.68 -6.13 3.97
CA THR A 51 -0.35 -7.07 4.40
C THR A 51 -1.02 -7.75 3.21
N CYS A 52 -1.70 -8.88 3.47
CA CYS A 52 -2.65 -9.42 2.52
C CYS A 52 -3.88 -8.50 2.39
N GLY A 53 -4.63 -8.63 1.29
CA GLY A 53 -5.91 -7.93 1.13
C GLY A 53 -6.96 -8.38 2.14
N ASP A 54 -8.08 -7.64 2.20
CA ASP A 54 -9.21 -8.01 3.05
C ASP A 54 -9.84 -9.34 2.59
N ASN A 55 -9.73 -10.36 3.43
CA ASN A 55 -10.35 -11.67 3.24
C ASN A 55 -11.33 -11.99 4.38
N GLY A 56 -11.82 -10.97 5.09
CA GLY A 56 -12.73 -11.12 6.22
C GLY A 56 -12.04 -11.24 7.58
N GLN A 57 -10.77 -10.87 7.69
CA GLN A 57 -10.05 -10.83 8.97
C GLN A 57 -10.73 -9.85 9.93
N ASN A 58 -10.59 -10.11 11.23
CA ASN A 58 -10.97 -9.15 12.25
C ASN A 58 -9.92 -8.05 12.36
N TRP A 59 -10.07 -6.99 11.55
CA TRP A 59 -9.10 -5.90 11.49
C TRP A 59 -8.92 -5.15 12.80
N ASP A 60 -9.91 -5.14 13.70
CA ASP A 60 -9.76 -4.49 15.01
C ASP A 60 -8.78 -5.25 15.91
N LEU A 61 -8.76 -6.58 15.82
CA LEU A 61 -7.79 -7.42 16.52
C LEU A 61 -6.42 -7.37 15.84
N GLU A 62 -6.37 -7.48 14.52
CA GLU A 62 -5.13 -7.44 13.75
C GLU A 62 -4.40 -6.11 13.90
N VAL A 63 -5.11 -4.99 13.89
CA VAL A 63 -4.51 -3.66 14.13
C VAL A 63 -3.85 -3.58 15.49
N LYS A 64 -4.53 -4.04 16.55
CA LYS A 64 -3.95 -4.04 17.90
C LYS A 64 -2.67 -4.86 17.98
N LYS A 65 -2.69 -6.07 17.39
CA LYS A 65 -1.54 -6.96 17.33
C LYS A 65 -0.38 -6.34 16.54
N LEU A 66 -0.66 -5.85 15.32
CA LEU A 66 0.33 -5.28 14.44
C LEU A 66 0.94 -3.98 14.98
N LYS A 67 0.12 -3.12 15.56
CA LYS A 67 0.61 -1.91 16.22
C LYS A 67 1.64 -2.25 17.30
N LYS A 68 1.34 -3.23 18.16
CA LYS A 68 2.27 -3.69 19.19
C LYS A 68 3.58 -4.17 18.57
N ILE A 69 3.52 -5.05 17.56
CA ILE A 69 4.69 -5.58 16.85
C ILE A 69 5.53 -4.45 16.24
N VAL A 70 4.89 -3.50 15.58
CA VAL A 70 5.59 -2.36 14.94
C VAL A 70 6.28 -1.50 15.98
N LEU A 71 5.58 -1.14 17.07
CA LEU A 71 6.16 -0.32 18.14
C LEU A 71 7.32 -1.03 18.82
N GLU A 72 7.19 -2.30 19.19
CA GLU A 72 8.26 -3.09 19.79
C GLU A 72 9.48 -3.22 18.88
N LYS A 73 9.27 -3.39 17.58
CA LYS A 73 10.36 -3.46 16.60
C LYS A 73 11.07 -2.11 16.45
N LEU A 74 10.33 -1.01 16.38
CA LEU A 74 10.91 0.34 16.32
C LEU A 74 11.68 0.66 17.62
N GLU A 75 11.10 0.39 18.78
CA GLU A 75 11.75 0.55 20.08
C GLU A 75 13.07 -0.24 20.17
N SER A 76 13.08 -1.49 19.71
CA SER A 76 14.31 -2.31 19.72
C SER A 76 15.42 -1.74 18.84
N ILE A 77 15.09 -0.95 17.82
CA ILE A 77 16.04 -0.35 16.88
C ILE A 77 16.49 1.05 17.34
N LEU A 78 15.53 1.83 17.85
CA LEU A 78 15.79 3.20 18.33
C LEU A 78 16.43 3.23 19.71
N GLY A 79 16.27 2.18 20.51
CA GLY A 79 16.74 2.09 21.88
C GLY A 79 15.82 2.78 22.90
N GLU A 80 14.68 3.32 22.45
CA GLU A 80 13.70 3.99 23.31
C GLU A 80 12.27 3.77 22.79
N SER A 81 11.29 3.85 23.70
CA SER A 81 9.88 3.72 23.34
C SER A 81 9.36 5.00 22.71
N ILE A 82 8.74 4.87 21.52
CA ILE A 82 8.08 5.98 20.85
C ILE A 82 6.62 6.18 21.29
N SER A 83 6.05 5.19 21.97
CA SER A 83 4.63 5.22 22.38
C SER A 83 4.23 6.46 23.20
N PRO A 84 5.06 6.97 24.14
CA PRO A 84 4.73 8.18 24.90
C PRO A 84 4.70 9.46 24.06
N PHE A 85 5.31 9.45 22.87
CA PHE A 85 5.42 10.62 21.99
C PHE A 85 4.34 10.65 20.90
N ILE A 86 3.47 9.64 20.84
CA ILE A 86 2.37 9.60 19.86
C ILE A 86 1.23 10.48 20.37
N GLU A 87 1.07 11.65 19.74
CA GLU A 87 -0.02 12.58 20.03
C GLU A 87 -1.30 12.23 19.26
N GLU A 88 -1.15 11.94 17.96
CA GLU A 88 -2.26 11.54 17.09
C GLU A 88 -1.90 10.32 16.25
N GLU A 89 -2.91 9.51 15.96
CA GLU A 89 -2.75 8.31 15.16
C GLU A 89 -3.95 8.11 14.23
N LYS A 90 -3.66 7.73 12.99
CA LYS A 90 -4.66 7.33 12.02
C LYS A 90 -4.25 6.07 11.29
N ILE A 91 -5.07 5.04 11.37
CA ILE A 91 -4.76 3.73 10.80
C ILE A 91 -5.63 3.46 9.57
N PHE A 92 -4.99 3.00 8.49
CA PHE A 92 -5.65 2.58 7.26
C PHE A 92 -5.44 1.08 7.08
N THR A 93 -6.51 0.32 7.27
CA THR A 93 -6.54 -1.11 6.96
C THR A 93 -6.99 -1.33 5.51
N PRO A 94 -6.71 -2.49 4.89
CA PRO A 94 -7.27 -2.86 3.59
C PRO A 94 -8.79 -2.67 3.51
N LYS A 95 -9.53 -3.00 4.56
CA LYS A 95 -10.99 -2.79 4.64
C LYS A 95 -11.38 -1.30 4.54
N ILE A 96 -10.63 -0.42 5.23
CA ILE A 96 -10.87 1.04 5.17
C ILE A 96 -10.51 1.57 3.77
N ILE A 97 -9.41 1.09 3.20
CA ILE A 97 -8.98 1.47 1.85
C ILE A 97 -10.06 1.06 0.83
N GLU A 98 -10.54 -0.19 0.86
CA GLU A 98 -11.61 -0.65 -0.02
C GLU A 98 -12.89 0.19 0.12
N LYS A 99 -13.30 0.48 1.35
CA LYS A 99 -14.47 1.34 1.60
C LYS A 99 -14.33 2.73 0.96
N ARG A 100 -13.14 3.32 1.03
CA ARG A 100 -12.87 4.68 0.53
C ARG A 100 -12.66 4.75 -0.97
N THR A 101 -11.89 3.80 -1.52
CA THR A 101 -11.43 3.85 -2.91
C THR A 101 -12.19 2.90 -3.84
N LYS A 102 -13.00 2.00 -3.28
CA LYS A 102 -13.66 0.90 -4.00
C LYS A 102 -12.69 -0.08 -4.66
N SER A 103 -11.42 -0.05 -4.25
CA SER A 103 -10.43 -1.00 -4.73
C SER A 103 -10.71 -2.40 -4.19
N HIS A 104 -10.55 -3.41 -5.02
CA HIS A 104 -10.80 -4.80 -4.63
C HIS A 104 -9.91 -5.21 -3.44
N LYS A 105 -10.53 -5.60 -2.32
CA LYS A 105 -9.85 -6.04 -1.08
C LYS A 105 -8.81 -5.05 -0.54
N GLY A 106 -8.99 -3.77 -0.79
CA GLY A 106 -8.06 -2.72 -0.35
C GLY A 106 -6.73 -2.68 -1.12
N SER A 107 -6.69 -3.26 -2.32
CA SER A 107 -5.50 -3.22 -3.18
C SER A 107 -5.18 -1.79 -3.62
N LEU A 108 -3.93 -1.36 -3.45
CA LEU A 108 -3.48 -0.02 -3.87
C LEU A 108 -3.12 0.07 -5.36
N TYR A 109 -2.64 -1.03 -5.95
CA TYR A 109 -2.04 -1.05 -7.29
C TYR A 109 -2.68 -2.07 -8.25
N GLY A 110 -3.89 -2.52 -7.97
CA GLY A 110 -4.59 -3.53 -8.78
C GLY A 110 -4.02 -4.93 -8.59
N SER A 111 -3.96 -5.73 -9.66
CA SER A 111 -3.42 -7.10 -9.61
C SER A 111 -1.94 -7.12 -9.26
N SER A 112 -1.51 -8.10 -8.45
CA SER A 112 -0.10 -8.27 -8.08
C SER A 112 0.76 -8.60 -9.31
N SER A 113 1.99 -8.09 -9.33
CA SER A 113 2.97 -8.34 -10.41
C SER A 113 3.91 -9.51 -10.11
N ASN A 114 3.52 -10.41 -9.21
CA ASN A 114 4.39 -11.49 -8.71
C ASN A 114 4.54 -12.69 -9.66
N GLY A 115 3.74 -12.77 -10.72
CA GLY A 115 3.87 -13.79 -11.75
C GLY A 115 4.69 -13.30 -12.95
N LEU A 116 5.41 -14.20 -13.62
CA LEU A 116 6.21 -13.90 -14.81
C LEU A 116 5.44 -13.12 -15.89
N PHE A 117 4.13 -13.37 -16.02
CA PHE A 117 3.27 -12.73 -17.01
C PHE A 117 2.35 -11.66 -16.42
N SER A 118 2.20 -11.58 -15.09
CA SER A 118 1.23 -10.67 -14.47
C SER A 118 1.59 -9.19 -14.65
N ALA A 119 2.89 -8.86 -14.78
CA ALA A 119 3.35 -7.52 -15.10
C ALA A 119 2.93 -7.08 -16.51
N PHE A 120 2.88 -8.01 -17.46
CA PHE A 120 2.49 -7.77 -18.87
C PHE A 120 0.98 -7.90 -19.10
N LEU A 121 0.26 -8.64 -18.24
CA LEU A 121 -1.17 -8.94 -18.36
C LEU A 121 -2.05 -8.00 -17.49
N ARG A 122 -1.59 -6.79 -17.21
CA ARG A 122 -2.44 -5.79 -16.57
C ARG A 122 -3.63 -5.45 -17.46
N HIS A 123 -4.73 -5.07 -16.81
CA HIS A 123 -5.94 -4.66 -17.53
C HIS A 123 -5.59 -3.55 -18.54
N PRO A 124 -6.00 -3.69 -19.81
CA PRO A 124 -5.73 -2.66 -20.83
C PRO A 124 -6.46 -1.35 -20.52
N ASN A 125 -6.01 -0.27 -21.15
CA ASN A 125 -6.61 1.05 -20.99
C ASN A 125 -7.95 1.23 -21.72
N PHE A 126 -8.50 0.17 -22.27
CA PHE A 126 -9.81 0.18 -22.98
C PHE A 126 -10.59 -1.11 -22.72
N SER A 127 -11.90 -1.03 -22.85
CA SER A 127 -12.78 -2.20 -22.80
C SER A 127 -12.86 -2.89 -24.16
N ARG A 128 -12.65 -4.20 -24.17
CA ARG A 128 -12.91 -5.01 -25.38
C ARG A 128 -14.39 -5.33 -25.58
N LYS A 129 -15.22 -5.15 -24.54
CA LYS A 129 -16.64 -5.51 -24.54
C LYS A 129 -17.58 -4.31 -24.73
N ILE A 130 -17.15 -3.15 -24.27
CA ILE A 130 -17.97 -1.93 -24.25
C ILE A 130 -17.24 -0.86 -25.10
N LYS A 131 -17.88 -0.45 -26.20
CA LYS A 131 -17.34 0.59 -27.08
C LYS A 131 -17.22 1.91 -26.30
N ASN A 132 -16.15 2.65 -26.56
CA ASN A 132 -15.86 3.96 -25.97
C ASN A 132 -15.72 3.96 -24.44
N LEU A 133 -15.47 2.81 -23.81
CA LEU A 133 -15.12 2.73 -22.40
C LEU A 133 -13.61 2.56 -22.25
N TYR A 134 -13.00 3.52 -21.57
CA TYR A 134 -11.56 3.58 -21.34
C TYR A 134 -11.23 3.58 -19.85
N PHE A 135 -10.02 3.17 -19.50
CA PHE A 135 -9.51 3.09 -18.14
C PHE A 135 -8.15 3.76 -18.04
N CYS A 136 -7.93 4.47 -16.95
CA CYS A 136 -6.67 5.15 -16.67
C CYS A 136 -6.32 5.04 -15.17
N GLY A 137 -5.04 5.05 -14.85
CA GLY A 137 -4.56 5.05 -13.48
C GLY A 137 -3.72 3.83 -13.09
N GLY A 138 -3.40 3.69 -11.80
CA GLY A 138 -2.45 2.71 -11.29
C GLY A 138 -2.91 1.25 -11.32
N SER A 139 -4.21 0.99 -11.46
CA SER A 139 -4.77 -0.37 -11.51
C SER A 139 -4.78 -0.99 -12.91
N VAL A 140 -4.52 -0.20 -13.95
CA VAL A 140 -4.47 -0.64 -15.35
C VAL A 140 -3.06 -0.44 -15.93
N HIS A 141 -2.87 -0.81 -17.19
CA HIS A 141 -1.58 -0.64 -17.86
C HIS A 141 -1.12 0.84 -17.88
N PRO A 142 0.18 1.14 -17.62
CA PRO A 142 1.28 0.22 -17.33
C PRO A 142 1.44 -0.15 -15.85
N GLY A 143 0.72 0.47 -14.91
CA GLY A 143 0.76 0.10 -13.50
C GLY A 143 0.70 1.26 -12.53
N GLY A 144 1.04 1.01 -11.26
CA GLY A 144 1.00 1.96 -10.16
C GLY A 144 2.26 2.82 -10.05
N GLY A 145 2.13 3.91 -9.28
CA GLY A 145 3.13 4.96 -9.12
C GLY A 145 2.86 6.17 -10.01
N ILE A 146 3.22 7.37 -9.53
CA ILE A 146 2.90 8.64 -10.21
C ILE A 146 3.34 8.65 -11.69
N PRO A 147 4.60 8.29 -12.04
CA PRO A 147 5.04 8.31 -13.44
C PRO A 147 4.22 7.36 -14.33
N LEU A 148 3.88 6.17 -13.82
CA LEU A 148 3.10 5.18 -14.59
C LEU A 148 1.62 5.58 -14.69
N CYS A 149 1.06 6.24 -13.68
CA CYS A 149 -0.30 6.81 -13.77
C CYS A 149 -0.39 7.91 -14.83
N LEU A 150 0.63 8.79 -14.91
CA LEU A 150 0.71 9.82 -15.96
C LEU A 150 0.85 9.18 -17.36
N LEU A 151 1.67 8.14 -17.48
CA LEU A 151 1.80 7.41 -18.73
C LEU A 151 0.50 6.68 -19.10
N SER A 152 -0.23 6.12 -18.12
CA SER A 152 -1.55 5.54 -18.32
C SER A 152 -2.54 6.56 -18.87
N ALA A 153 -2.54 7.80 -18.35
CA ALA A 153 -3.38 8.89 -18.83
C ALA A 153 -3.03 9.25 -20.28
N LYS A 154 -1.75 9.38 -20.60
CA LYS A 154 -1.27 9.64 -21.97
C LYS A 154 -1.75 8.57 -22.96
N ILE A 155 -1.51 7.29 -22.64
CA ILE A 155 -1.94 6.16 -23.48
C ILE A 155 -3.47 6.21 -23.70
N THR A 156 -4.24 6.45 -22.65
CA THR A 156 -5.70 6.52 -22.73
C THR A 156 -6.16 7.64 -23.64
N THR A 157 -5.56 8.83 -23.52
CA THR A 157 -5.87 9.99 -24.38
C THR A 157 -5.55 9.72 -25.85
N GLU A 158 -4.41 9.09 -26.12
CA GLU A 158 -4.03 8.70 -27.49
C GLU A 158 -4.99 7.69 -28.10
N LEU A 159 -5.51 6.75 -27.30
CA LEU A 159 -6.54 5.79 -27.74
C LEU A 159 -7.86 6.46 -28.06
N ILE A 160 -8.28 7.45 -27.26
CA ILE A 160 -9.51 8.23 -27.51
C ILE A 160 -9.41 9.02 -28.81
N ASN A 161 -8.26 9.66 -29.06
CA ASN A 161 -8.05 10.51 -30.24
C ASN A 161 -7.90 9.72 -31.55
N LYS A 162 -7.67 8.40 -31.48
CA LYS A 162 -7.54 7.52 -32.67
C LYS A 162 -8.88 6.89 -33.10
N ASN A 163 -9.92 7.02 -32.30
CA ASN A 163 -11.26 6.50 -32.57
C ASN A 163 -12.26 7.63 -32.88
#